data_af99d08a370f03ee20d89e37c231ac0d
#
_entry.id   af99d08a370f03ee20d89e37c231ac0d
#
_cell.length_a   1.000
_cell.length_b   1.000
_cell.length_c   1.000
_cell.angle_alpha   90.00
_cell.angle_beta   90.00
_cell.angle_gamma   90.00
#
_symmetry.space_group_name_H-M   'P 1'
#
loop_
_entity.id
_entity.type
_entity.pdbx_description
1 polymer ?
#
loop_
_entity_poly.entity_id
_entity_poly.type
_entity_poly.pdbx_seq_one_letter_code
_entity_poly.pdbx_strand_id
1 'polypeptide(L)'
;FVQFDFPDENGCPYKSSGGRMVWNEKLSQFIPECWNVKSVGEIASLNKSSLSKKDSLEELLYLDTSNLTLNHIDSLQVVKRSEAPSRAQRRVAINTILYSTVRPRLKHFGIICSPENNLIASTGFCTINANLLRDSISLYLFLTQETIINKLGDIADTAVSSYPSIGPTDIESLYICYGPDSLMDLFYQRTSSTFISIEKNEQEIKYLQDERDELLPLLMNGQVSVMPPEVNCDLSHD
;
A
#
# COMPACT_ATOMS: atom_id res chain seq x y z
N PHE A 1 -0.97 17.73 5.64
CA PHE A 1 -1.68 16.84 6.57
C PHE A 1 -0.82 16.47 7.78
N VAL A 2 0.37 15.89 7.61
CA VAL A 2 1.24 15.47 8.72
C VAL A 2 1.66 16.66 9.61
N GLN A 3 1.89 17.82 9.03
CA GLN A 3 2.28 19.05 9.73
C GLN A 3 1.08 19.95 10.06
N PHE A 4 -0.14 19.54 9.70
CA PHE A 4 -1.40 20.26 9.84
C PHE A 4 -1.49 21.60 9.09
N ASP A 5 -0.67 21.77 8.05
CA ASP A 5 -0.74 22.92 7.11
C ASP A 5 -1.61 22.57 5.88
N PHE A 6 -2.80 22.05 6.12
CA PHE A 6 -3.83 21.88 5.10
C PHE A 6 -4.50 23.23 4.80
N PRO A 7 -5.11 23.43 3.62
CA PRO A 7 -5.79 24.67 3.30
C PRO A 7 -7.01 24.89 4.22
N ASP A 8 -7.06 26.05 4.83
CA ASP A 8 -8.21 26.53 5.57
C ASP A 8 -9.34 27.03 4.62
N GLU A 9 -10.38 27.62 5.14
CA GLU A 9 -11.51 28.17 4.36
C GLU A 9 -11.07 29.26 3.35
N ASN A 10 -9.95 29.91 3.59
CA ASN A 10 -9.36 30.94 2.73
C ASN A 10 -8.26 30.39 1.79
N GLY A 11 -7.98 29.08 1.87
CA GLY A 11 -6.91 28.44 1.13
C GLY A 11 -5.51 28.65 1.73
N CYS A 12 -5.38 29.23 2.91
CA CYS A 12 -4.13 29.43 3.63
C CYS A 12 -3.72 28.19 4.41
N PRO A 13 -2.40 27.96 4.68
CA PRO A 13 -1.93 26.84 5.50
C PRO A 13 -2.44 26.97 6.93
N TYR A 14 -3.25 26.02 7.42
CA TYR A 14 -3.97 26.14 8.68
C TYR A 14 -3.08 26.48 9.87
N LYS A 15 -2.10 25.64 10.18
CA LYS A 15 -1.24 25.80 11.36
C LYS A 15 -0.34 27.03 11.27
N SER A 16 0.32 27.23 10.11
CA SER A 16 1.25 28.36 9.87
C SER A 16 0.53 29.70 9.85
N SER A 17 -0.76 29.74 9.52
CA SER A 17 -1.59 30.96 9.57
C SER A 17 -2.25 31.20 10.93
N GLY A 18 -1.88 30.45 11.97
CA GLY A 18 -2.38 30.64 13.33
C GLY A 18 -3.65 29.85 13.65
N GLY A 19 -3.95 28.80 12.90
CA GLY A 19 -5.04 27.88 13.20
C GLY A 19 -4.96 27.32 14.61
N ARG A 20 -6.10 27.23 15.28
CA ARG A 20 -6.17 26.83 16.68
C ARG A 20 -5.82 25.36 16.87
N MET A 21 -4.84 25.08 17.74
CA MET A 21 -4.36 23.76 18.08
C MET A 21 -4.74 23.40 19.51
N VAL A 22 -5.21 22.17 19.74
CA VAL A 22 -5.58 21.64 21.05
C VAL A 22 -4.74 20.41 21.38
N TRP A 23 -4.38 20.27 22.65
CA TRP A 23 -3.65 19.09 23.12
C TRP A 23 -4.57 17.86 23.14
N ASN A 24 -4.10 16.75 22.58
CA ASN A 24 -4.81 15.48 22.63
C ASN A 24 -4.00 14.46 23.45
N GLU A 25 -4.59 13.97 24.53
CA GLU A 25 -3.93 13.02 25.45
C GLU A 25 -3.66 11.66 24.82
N LYS A 26 -4.59 11.15 23.97
CA LYS A 26 -4.45 9.82 23.34
C LYS A 26 -3.27 9.77 22.38
N LEU A 27 -2.99 10.86 21.71
CA LEU A 27 -1.91 10.99 20.73
C LEU A 27 -0.66 11.64 21.32
N SER A 28 -0.77 12.23 22.52
CA SER A 28 0.30 13.01 23.18
C SER A 28 0.89 14.08 22.25
N GLN A 29 0.03 14.78 21.51
CA GLN A 29 0.42 15.84 20.58
C GLN A 29 -0.68 16.90 20.42
N PHE A 30 -0.30 18.07 19.91
CA PHE A 30 -1.25 19.08 19.49
C PHE A 30 -1.86 18.72 18.14
N ILE A 31 -3.18 18.80 18.04
CA ILE A 31 -3.96 18.58 16.81
C ILE A 31 -4.84 19.81 16.54
N PRO A 32 -5.25 20.06 15.28
CA PRO A 32 -6.22 21.10 14.97
C PRO A 32 -7.52 20.91 15.75
N GLU A 33 -8.11 22.01 16.26
CA GLU A 33 -9.35 21.97 17.03
C GLU A 33 -10.51 21.30 16.28
N CYS A 34 -10.53 21.44 14.95
CA CYS A 34 -11.57 20.84 14.09
C CYS A 34 -11.33 19.35 13.76
N TRP A 35 -10.24 18.75 14.23
CA TRP A 35 -9.93 17.33 13.98
C TRP A 35 -10.39 16.45 15.15
N ASN A 36 -10.75 15.21 14.80
CA ASN A 36 -11.09 14.17 15.77
C ASN A 36 -9.98 13.13 15.88
N VAL A 37 -10.03 12.32 16.92
CA VAL A 37 -9.15 11.14 17.07
C VAL A 37 -10.03 9.90 17.01
N LYS A 38 -9.73 9.03 16.06
CA LYS A 38 -10.44 7.76 15.87
C LYS A 38 -9.45 6.61 16.01
N SER A 39 -9.93 5.44 16.42
CA SER A 39 -9.13 4.22 16.30
C SER A 39 -9.17 3.71 14.85
N VAL A 40 -8.15 2.93 14.46
CA VAL A 40 -8.14 2.28 13.14
C VAL A 40 -9.36 1.37 12.98
N GLY A 41 -9.76 0.65 14.05
CA GLY A 41 -10.95 -0.20 14.03
C GLY A 41 -12.27 0.53 13.81
N GLU A 42 -12.35 1.85 14.09
CA GLU A 42 -13.54 2.67 13.77
C GLU A 42 -13.64 3.03 12.30
N ILE A 43 -12.50 3.15 11.59
CA ILE A 43 -12.44 3.61 10.20
C ILE A 43 -12.11 2.53 9.20
N ALA A 44 -11.71 1.33 9.64
CA ALA A 44 -11.35 0.22 8.79
C ALA A 44 -11.82 -1.12 9.34
N SER A 45 -11.95 -2.09 8.43
CA SER A 45 -12.24 -3.49 8.73
C SER A 45 -11.03 -4.34 8.40
N LEU A 46 -10.59 -5.18 9.34
CA LEU A 46 -9.42 -6.02 9.19
C LEU A 46 -9.82 -7.47 8.87
N ASN A 47 -9.11 -8.09 7.93
CA ASN A 47 -9.27 -9.51 7.58
C ASN A 47 -10.71 -9.94 7.22
N LYS A 48 -11.53 -9.00 6.71
CA LYS A 48 -12.97 -9.19 6.49
C LYS A 48 -13.29 -10.21 5.41
N SER A 49 -12.43 -10.31 4.38
CA SER A 49 -12.70 -11.13 3.21
C SER A 49 -11.65 -12.24 3.04
N SER A 50 -12.12 -13.47 2.97
CA SER A 50 -11.28 -14.65 2.76
C SER A 50 -11.82 -15.49 1.62
N LEU A 51 -10.92 -16.24 0.96
CA LEU A 51 -11.27 -17.18 -0.10
C LEU A 51 -12.17 -18.29 0.46
N SER A 52 -13.33 -18.46 -0.16
CA SER A 52 -14.33 -19.44 0.24
C SER A 52 -14.33 -20.65 -0.71
N LYS A 53 -14.71 -21.82 -0.21
CA LYS A 53 -14.87 -23.03 -1.06
C LYS A 53 -15.89 -22.83 -2.19
N LYS A 54 -16.79 -21.85 -2.06
CA LYS A 54 -17.82 -21.53 -3.07
C LYS A 54 -17.31 -20.64 -4.21
N ASP A 55 -16.11 -20.10 -4.09
CA ASP A 55 -15.55 -19.24 -5.12
C ASP A 55 -15.16 -20.08 -6.35
N SER A 56 -15.50 -19.62 -7.55
CA SER A 56 -15.28 -20.32 -8.83
C SER A 56 -13.90 -20.06 -9.45
N LEU A 57 -12.94 -19.53 -8.68
CA LEU A 57 -11.60 -19.25 -9.18
C LEU A 57 -10.83 -20.56 -9.37
N GLU A 58 -10.35 -20.83 -10.58
CA GLU A 58 -9.53 -22.00 -10.91
C GLU A 58 -8.05 -21.72 -10.72
N GLU A 59 -7.62 -20.51 -11.06
CA GLU A 59 -6.25 -20.02 -10.88
C GLU A 59 -6.23 -18.81 -9.95
N LEU A 60 -5.20 -18.76 -9.12
CA LEU A 60 -4.94 -17.67 -8.16
C LEU A 60 -3.62 -17.00 -8.49
N LEU A 61 -3.60 -15.68 -8.40
CA LEU A 61 -2.37 -14.90 -8.28
C LEU A 61 -2.03 -14.80 -6.79
N TYR A 62 -1.07 -15.60 -6.35
CA TYR A 62 -0.71 -15.66 -4.94
C TYR A 62 0.43 -14.71 -4.60
N LEU A 63 0.18 -13.84 -3.61
CA LEU A 63 1.17 -12.93 -3.04
C LEU A 63 1.57 -13.40 -1.63
N ASP A 64 2.82 -13.86 -1.50
CA ASP A 64 3.38 -14.16 -0.18
C ASP A 64 3.97 -12.91 0.49
N THR A 65 4.10 -12.95 1.81
CA THR A 65 4.61 -11.83 2.62
C THR A 65 6.01 -11.38 2.23
N SER A 66 6.89 -12.32 1.86
CA SER A 66 8.26 -12.02 1.43
C SER A 66 8.34 -11.29 0.09
N ASN A 67 7.28 -11.33 -0.71
CA ASN A 67 7.25 -10.75 -2.06
C ASN A 67 6.63 -9.35 -2.11
N LEU A 68 6.38 -8.73 -0.97
CA LEU A 68 5.90 -7.35 -0.86
C LEU A 68 6.78 -6.58 0.11
N THR A 69 7.43 -5.52 -0.34
CA THR A 69 8.26 -4.65 0.51
C THR A 69 8.09 -3.19 0.07
N LEU A 70 7.69 -2.31 0.99
CA LEU A 70 7.54 -0.87 0.72
C LEU A 70 6.71 -0.59 -0.55
N ASN A 71 5.57 -1.25 -0.69
CA ASN A 71 4.66 -1.15 -1.85
C ASN A 71 5.20 -1.75 -3.16
N HIS A 72 6.38 -2.33 -3.18
CA HIS A 72 6.94 -3.02 -4.33
C HIS A 72 6.64 -4.52 -4.25
N ILE A 73 6.09 -5.08 -5.34
CA ILE A 73 5.80 -6.51 -5.47
C ILE A 73 6.89 -7.17 -6.33
N ASP A 74 7.75 -7.96 -5.69
CA ASP A 74 8.82 -8.67 -6.38
C ASP A 74 8.29 -9.71 -7.37
N SER A 75 7.34 -10.54 -6.92
CA SER A 75 6.74 -11.57 -7.78
C SER A 75 5.35 -11.99 -7.30
N LEU A 76 4.52 -12.39 -8.26
CA LEU A 76 3.24 -13.07 -8.05
C LEU A 76 3.35 -14.50 -8.56
N GLN A 77 2.86 -15.45 -7.78
CA GLN A 77 2.85 -16.86 -8.19
C GLN A 77 1.48 -17.21 -8.78
N VAL A 78 1.48 -17.64 -10.04
CA VAL A 78 0.29 -18.23 -10.66
C VAL A 78 0.17 -19.67 -10.18
N VAL A 79 -0.88 -19.97 -9.42
CA VAL A 79 -1.08 -21.31 -8.83
C VAL A 79 -2.50 -21.79 -9.09
N LYS A 80 -2.64 -23.07 -9.42
CA LYS A 80 -3.96 -23.68 -9.45
C LYS A 80 -4.54 -23.71 -8.04
N ARG A 81 -5.82 -23.47 -7.91
CA ARG A 81 -6.47 -23.44 -6.61
C ARG A 81 -6.28 -24.73 -5.80
N SER A 82 -6.28 -25.89 -6.47
CA SER A 82 -6.06 -27.19 -5.84
C SER A 82 -4.64 -27.38 -5.26
N GLU A 83 -3.67 -26.62 -5.78
CA GLU A 83 -2.27 -26.68 -5.42
C GLU A 83 -1.83 -25.48 -4.57
N ALA A 84 -2.77 -24.55 -4.32
CA ALA A 84 -2.48 -23.31 -3.61
C ALA A 84 -2.03 -23.59 -2.16
N PRO A 85 -1.04 -22.86 -1.66
CA PRO A 85 -0.63 -22.96 -0.26
C PRO A 85 -1.82 -22.73 0.69
N SER A 86 -1.85 -23.42 1.82
CA SER A 86 -2.92 -23.25 2.82
C SER A 86 -3.05 -21.81 3.34
N ARG A 87 -2.00 -21.01 3.20
CA ARG A 87 -1.97 -19.59 3.53
C ARG A 87 -2.62 -18.69 2.46
N ALA A 88 -2.88 -19.15 1.25
CA ALA A 88 -3.50 -18.39 0.17
C ALA A 88 -4.99 -18.19 0.44
N GLN A 89 -5.34 -17.26 1.34
CA GLN A 89 -6.72 -17.11 1.80
C GLN A 89 -7.24 -15.67 1.80
N ARG A 90 -6.36 -14.64 1.83
CA ARG A 90 -6.80 -13.26 1.98
C ARG A 90 -7.20 -12.68 0.62
N ARG A 91 -8.45 -12.30 0.46
CA ARG A 91 -8.91 -11.58 -0.73
C ARG A 91 -8.43 -10.15 -0.69
N VAL A 92 -8.01 -9.67 -1.85
CA VAL A 92 -7.57 -8.29 -2.03
C VAL A 92 -8.63 -7.55 -2.85
N ALA A 93 -9.09 -6.42 -2.36
CA ALA A 93 -10.03 -5.52 -3.03
C ALA A 93 -9.33 -4.19 -3.37
N ILE A 94 -10.01 -3.32 -4.08
CA ILE A 94 -9.51 -1.98 -4.42
C ILE A 94 -9.08 -1.25 -3.14
N ASN A 95 -7.87 -0.68 -3.16
CA ASN A 95 -7.25 0.04 -2.05
C ASN A 95 -7.13 -0.78 -0.75
N THR A 96 -7.06 -2.11 -0.84
CA THR A 96 -6.71 -2.94 0.31
C THR A 96 -5.26 -2.68 0.71
N ILE A 97 -5.06 -2.36 1.98
CA ILE A 97 -3.73 -2.29 2.58
C ILE A 97 -3.35 -3.69 3.05
N LEU A 98 -2.22 -4.18 2.58
CA LEU A 98 -1.59 -5.42 3.04
C LEU A 98 -0.49 -5.04 4.04
N TYR A 99 -0.57 -5.54 5.25
CA TYR A 99 0.41 -5.27 6.31
C TYR A 99 0.88 -6.59 6.93
N SER A 100 2.17 -6.88 6.84
CA SER A 100 2.70 -8.12 7.43
C SER A 100 2.53 -8.11 8.94
N THR A 101 1.98 -9.20 9.46
CA THR A 101 1.84 -9.40 10.92
C THR A 101 3.12 -9.88 11.57
N VAL A 102 4.09 -10.35 10.78
CA VAL A 102 5.37 -10.87 11.26
C VAL A 102 6.47 -9.84 11.03
N ARG A 103 7.22 -9.53 12.08
CA ARG A 103 8.36 -8.59 12.04
C ARG A 103 8.03 -7.28 11.32
N PRO A 104 7.18 -6.43 11.87
CA PRO A 104 6.73 -5.17 11.22
C PRO A 104 7.88 -4.29 10.72
N ARG A 105 9.02 -4.32 11.41
CA ARG A 105 10.21 -3.55 11.02
C ARG A 105 10.83 -3.96 9.68
N LEU A 106 10.47 -5.13 9.13
CA LEU A 106 10.89 -5.53 7.78
C LEU A 106 10.13 -4.78 6.67
N LYS A 107 9.10 -4.00 7.03
CA LYS A 107 8.33 -3.13 6.12
C LYS A 107 7.68 -3.89 4.97
N HIS A 108 7.23 -5.11 5.22
CA HIS A 108 6.43 -5.87 4.26
C HIS A 108 4.99 -5.37 4.29
N PHE A 109 4.73 -4.28 3.61
CA PHE A 109 3.41 -3.67 3.48
C PHE A 109 3.25 -2.95 2.13
N GLY A 110 2.01 -2.77 1.71
CA GLY A 110 1.65 -2.03 0.51
C GLY A 110 0.15 -1.75 0.44
N ILE A 111 -0.25 -0.85 -0.45
CA ILE A 111 -1.64 -0.60 -0.82
C ILE A 111 -1.84 -1.03 -2.27
N ILE A 112 -2.84 -1.88 -2.51
CA ILE A 112 -3.16 -2.40 -3.84
C ILE A 112 -4.32 -1.61 -4.40
N CYS A 113 -4.05 -0.70 -5.34
CA CYS A 113 -5.07 0.19 -5.88
C CYS A 113 -5.94 -0.48 -6.96
N SER A 114 -5.36 -1.38 -7.75
CA SER A 114 -6.02 -2.00 -8.90
C SER A 114 -5.79 -3.52 -8.93
N PRO A 115 -6.32 -4.27 -7.94
CA PRO A 115 -6.08 -5.72 -7.86
C PRO A 115 -6.76 -6.46 -9.01
N GLU A 116 -6.12 -7.51 -9.49
CA GLU A 116 -6.80 -8.50 -10.31
C GLU A 116 -7.82 -9.31 -9.46
N ASN A 117 -8.88 -9.78 -10.09
CA ASN A 117 -9.99 -10.46 -9.39
C ASN A 117 -9.56 -11.74 -8.67
N ASN A 118 -8.49 -12.38 -9.13
CA ASN A 118 -7.93 -13.62 -8.59
C ASN A 118 -6.69 -13.37 -7.71
N LEU A 119 -6.38 -12.11 -7.37
CA LEU A 119 -5.28 -11.79 -6.45
C LEU A 119 -5.66 -12.21 -5.03
N ILE A 120 -4.86 -13.11 -4.48
CA ILE A 120 -4.99 -13.65 -3.13
C ILE A 120 -3.69 -13.47 -2.37
N ALA A 121 -3.76 -12.83 -1.23
CA ALA A 121 -2.61 -12.65 -0.35
C ALA A 121 -2.52 -13.74 0.74
N SER A 122 -1.33 -13.93 1.24
CA SER A 122 -1.01 -14.84 2.34
C SER A 122 -1.73 -14.43 3.63
N THR A 123 -2.09 -15.41 4.47
CA THR A 123 -2.56 -15.17 5.85
C THR A 123 -1.51 -14.53 6.76
N GLY A 124 -0.24 -14.46 6.32
CA GLY A 124 0.79 -13.67 6.98
C GLY A 124 0.58 -12.15 6.89
N PHE A 125 -0.29 -11.72 5.97
CA PHE A 125 -0.78 -10.34 5.94
C PHE A 125 -2.06 -10.17 6.77
N CYS A 126 -2.14 -9.03 7.45
CA CYS A 126 -3.40 -8.42 7.83
C CYS A 126 -3.90 -7.58 6.65
N THR A 127 -5.06 -7.92 6.10
CA THR A 127 -5.72 -7.09 5.08
C THR A 127 -6.57 -6.03 5.77
N ILE A 128 -6.33 -4.76 5.43
CA ILE A 128 -7.00 -3.63 6.05
C ILE A 128 -7.77 -2.89 4.96
N ASN A 129 -9.07 -2.84 5.10
CA ASN A 129 -9.97 -2.18 4.16
C ASN A 129 -10.64 -1.00 4.87
N ALA A 130 -10.38 0.20 4.40
CA ALA A 130 -11.05 1.39 4.92
C ALA A 130 -12.57 1.27 4.69
N ASN A 131 -13.37 1.67 5.68
CA ASN A 131 -14.83 1.64 5.59
C ASN A 131 -15.35 2.62 4.53
N LEU A 132 -14.65 3.74 4.36
CA LEU A 132 -14.86 4.70 3.27
C LEU A 132 -13.60 4.70 2.39
N LEU A 133 -13.79 4.59 1.08
CA LEU A 133 -12.66 4.50 0.12
C LEU A 133 -11.71 5.70 0.24
N ARG A 134 -12.23 6.88 0.52
CA ARG A 134 -11.46 8.12 0.73
C ARG A 134 -10.44 8.04 1.88
N ASP A 135 -10.66 7.15 2.84
CA ASP A 135 -9.78 7.03 4.01
C ASP A 135 -8.59 6.09 3.76
N SER A 136 -8.62 5.32 2.66
CA SER A 136 -7.65 4.26 2.40
C SER A 136 -6.20 4.76 2.32
N ILE A 137 -5.97 5.83 1.56
CA ILE A 137 -4.61 6.37 1.34
C ILE A 137 -4.09 7.03 2.61
N SER A 138 -4.91 7.81 3.32
CA SER A 138 -4.52 8.44 4.58
C SER A 138 -4.19 7.39 5.65
N LEU A 139 -4.97 6.32 5.70
CA LEU A 139 -4.73 5.19 6.60
C LEU A 139 -3.43 4.45 6.24
N TYR A 140 -3.18 4.21 4.94
CA TYR A 140 -1.93 3.62 4.48
C TYR A 140 -0.73 4.48 4.90
N LEU A 141 -0.77 5.77 4.62
CA LEU A 141 0.30 6.70 4.99
C LEU A 141 0.51 6.79 6.51
N PHE A 142 -0.56 6.70 7.30
CA PHE A 142 -0.45 6.62 8.74
C PHE A 142 0.25 5.35 9.21
N LEU A 143 -0.18 4.18 8.73
CA LEU A 143 0.37 2.88 9.12
C LEU A 143 1.84 2.69 8.72
N THR A 144 2.29 3.42 7.69
CA THR A 144 3.66 3.34 7.18
C THR A 144 4.62 4.39 7.77
N GLN A 145 4.16 5.20 8.73
CA GLN A 145 5.04 6.10 9.47
C GLN A 145 6.03 5.31 10.34
N GLU A 146 7.29 5.74 10.36
CA GLU A 146 8.34 5.09 11.16
C GLU A 146 7.98 4.97 12.65
N THR A 147 7.28 5.96 13.18
CA THR A 147 6.79 5.94 14.57
C THR A 147 5.80 4.81 14.82
N ILE A 148 4.90 4.55 13.85
CA ILE A 148 3.90 3.46 13.94
C ILE A 148 4.58 2.11 13.71
N ILE A 149 5.48 2.01 12.73
CA ILE A 149 6.25 0.78 12.46
C ILE A 149 7.05 0.38 13.71
N ASN A 150 7.73 1.34 14.36
CA ASN A 150 8.49 1.09 15.57
C ASN A 150 7.58 0.66 16.72
N LYS A 151 6.44 1.35 16.94
CA LYS A 151 5.45 0.99 17.95
C LYS A 151 4.93 -0.44 17.76
N LEU A 152 4.56 -0.82 16.54
CA LEU A 152 4.12 -2.18 16.23
C LEU A 152 5.27 -3.19 16.35
N GLY A 153 6.50 -2.79 16.04
CA GLY A 153 7.69 -3.59 16.25
C GLY A 153 7.95 -3.88 17.73
N ASP A 154 7.82 -2.86 18.60
CA ASP A 154 7.96 -3.01 20.04
C ASP A 154 6.91 -3.97 20.62
N ILE A 155 5.65 -3.87 20.15
CA ILE A 155 4.57 -4.80 20.52
C ILE A 155 4.96 -6.23 20.08
N ALA A 156 5.44 -6.41 18.84
CA ALA A 156 5.84 -7.71 18.35
C ALA A 156 6.99 -8.34 19.17
N ASP A 157 7.96 -7.53 19.60
CA ASP A 157 9.11 -7.99 20.37
C ASP A 157 8.73 -8.39 21.81
N THR A 158 7.63 -7.85 22.35
CA THR A 158 7.11 -8.27 23.66
C THR A 158 6.31 -9.57 23.63
N ALA A 159 5.93 -10.05 22.45
CA ALA A 159 5.21 -11.31 22.30
C ALA A 159 6.13 -12.49 22.69
N VAL A 160 5.64 -13.37 23.55
CA VAL A 160 6.39 -14.53 24.12
C VAL A 160 6.73 -15.60 23.05
N SER A 161 6.51 -15.32 21.79
CA SER A 161 6.70 -16.23 20.66
C SER A 161 8.13 -16.15 20.10
N SER A 162 8.66 -17.28 19.63
CA SER A 162 9.92 -17.33 18.87
C SER A 162 9.91 -16.49 17.59
N TYR A 163 8.73 -16.06 17.17
CA TYR A 163 8.53 -15.19 16.01
C TYR A 163 7.82 -13.91 16.46
N PRO A 164 8.52 -12.74 16.47
CA PRO A 164 7.90 -11.46 16.77
C PRO A 164 6.72 -11.20 15.83
N SER A 165 5.50 -11.11 16.36
CA SER A 165 4.30 -10.94 15.56
C SER A 165 3.27 -10.08 16.28
N ILE A 166 2.47 -9.35 15.48
CA ILE A 166 1.33 -8.54 15.94
C ILE A 166 0.01 -9.21 15.53
N GLY A 167 -1.03 -8.96 16.31
CA GLY A 167 -2.39 -9.33 15.96
C GLY A 167 -3.14 -8.22 15.23
N PRO A 168 -4.28 -8.53 14.59
CA PRO A 168 -5.15 -7.50 14.01
C PRO A 168 -5.61 -6.47 15.05
N THR A 169 -5.86 -6.89 16.28
CA THR A 169 -6.28 -6.04 17.40
C THR A 169 -5.25 -4.96 17.77
N ASP A 170 -3.95 -5.25 17.58
CA ASP A 170 -2.89 -4.28 17.82
C ASP A 170 -2.97 -3.13 16.81
N ILE A 171 -3.30 -3.43 15.55
CA ILE A 171 -3.51 -2.44 14.50
C ILE A 171 -4.82 -1.68 14.74
N GLU A 172 -5.92 -2.38 15.07
CA GLU A 172 -7.24 -1.77 15.34
C GLU A 172 -7.19 -0.76 16.48
N SER A 173 -6.34 -0.99 17.48
CA SER A 173 -6.20 -0.13 18.67
C SER A 173 -5.37 1.14 18.44
N LEU A 174 -4.72 1.27 17.28
CA LEU A 174 -3.96 2.48 16.95
C LEU A 174 -4.91 3.67 16.77
N TYR A 175 -4.51 4.82 17.29
CA TYR A 175 -5.25 6.07 17.11
C TYR A 175 -4.67 6.93 16.00
N ILE A 176 -5.55 7.46 15.14
CA ILE A 176 -5.22 8.34 14.04
C ILE A 176 -5.96 9.68 14.17
N CYS A 177 -5.29 10.77 13.82
CA CYS A 177 -5.94 12.06 13.61
C CYS A 177 -6.83 11.98 12.37
N TYR A 178 -8.10 12.37 12.52
CA TYR A 178 -9.09 12.32 11.47
C TYR A 178 -9.71 13.71 11.26
N GLY A 179 -9.46 14.28 10.09
CA GLY A 179 -9.95 15.59 9.71
C GLY A 179 -11.44 15.61 9.36
N PRO A 180 -12.02 16.78 9.13
CA PRO A 180 -13.38 16.93 8.58
C PRO A 180 -13.52 16.16 7.26
N ASP A 181 -14.72 15.63 7.00
CA ASP A 181 -15.01 14.82 5.82
C ASP A 181 -14.62 15.48 4.50
N SER A 182 -14.92 16.77 4.35
CA SER A 182 -14.56 17.57 3.16
C SER A 182 -13.05 17.62 2.93
N LEU A 183 -12.26 17.69 4.01
CA LEU A 183 -10.81 17.70 3.92
C LEU A 183 -10.25 16.31 3.57
N MET A 184 -10.85 15.24 4.10
CA MET A 184 -10.50 13.87 3.76
C MET A 184 -10.81 13.56 2.29
N ASP A 185 -11.98 14.03 1.77
CA ASP A 185 -12.32 13.91 0.36
C ASP A 185 -11.34 14.68 -0.54
N LEU A 186 -10.98 15.90 -0.18
CA LEU A 186 -10.00 16.71 -0.92
C LEU A 186 -8.62 16.01 -0.95
N PHE A 187 -8.20 15.45 0.18
CA PHE A 187 -6.94 14.71 0.27
C PHE A 187 -6.95 13.50 -0.67
N TYR A 188 -7.99 12.70 -0.61
CA TYR A 188 -8.14 11.52 -1.47
C TYR A 188 -8.16 11.89 -2.96
N GLN A 189 -8.92 12.91 -3.34
CA GLN A 189 -8.98 13.40 -4.73
C GLN A 189 -7.60 13.80 -5.26
N ARG A 190 -6.77 14.44 -4.42
CA ARG A 190 -5.43 14.89 -4.83
C ARG A 190 -4.39 13.77 -4.85
N THR A 191 -4.57 12.74 -4.04
CA THR A 191 -3.55 11.69 -3.87
C THR A 191 -3.84 10.41 -4.64
N SER A 192 -5.11 10.08 -4.88
CA SER A 192 -5.51 8.81 -5.50
C SER A 192 -4.88 8.57 -6.87
N SER A 193 -4.86 9.59 -7.73
CA SER A 193 -4.22 9.49 -9.05
C SER A 193 -2.72 9.21 -8.96
N THR A 194 -2.04 9.79 -7.97
CA THR A 194 -0.61 9.56 -7.74
C THR A 194 -0.34 8.10 -7.35
N PHE A 195 -1.14 7.52 -6.45
CA PHE A 195 -0.99 6.12 -6.05
C PHE A 195 -1.26 5.15 -7.20
N ILE A 196 -2.29 5.42 -8.02
CA ILE A 196 -2.56 4.65 -9.24
C ILE A 196 -1.39 4.76 -10.23
N SER A 197 -0.79 5.94 -10.38
CA SER A 197 0.36 6.14 -11.26
C SER A 197 1.60 5.40 -10.75
N ILE A 198 1.84 5.39 -9.43
CA ILE A 198 2.93 4.63 -8.83
C ILE A 198 2.76 3.13 -9.14
N GLU A 199 1.56 2.57 -8.91
CA GLU A 199 1.29 1.16 -9.19
C GLU A 199 1.50 0.81 -10.67
N LYS A 200 1.02 1.66 -11.59
CA LYS A 200 1.25 1.46 -13.04
C LYS A 200 2.73 1.51 -13.41
N ASN A 201 3.48 2.46 -12.86
CA ASN A 201 4.90 2.59 -13.12
C ASN A 201 5.66 1.35 -12.60
N GLU A 202 5.30 0.81 -11.45
CA GLU A 202 5.88 -0.43 -10.92
C GLU A 202 5.60 -1.63 -11.86
N GLN A 203 4.38 -1.73 -12.39
CA GLN A 203 4.03 -2.77 -13.37
C GLN A 203 4.83 -2.61 -14.68
N GLU A 204 5.00 -1.39 -15.17
CA GLU A 204 5.78 -1.09 -16.37
C GLU A 204 7.28 -1.39 -16.16
N ILE A 205 7.83 -1.00 -15.02
CA ILE A 205 9.22 -1.32 -14.64
C ILE A 205 9.44 -2.84 -14.67
N LYS A 206 8.52 -3.60 -14.08
CA LYS A 206 8.60 -5.06 -14.09
C LYS A 206 8.55 -5.62 -15.51
N TYR A 207 7.61 -5.16 -16.32
CA TYR A 207 7.51 -5.59 -17.73
C TYR A 207 8.81 -5.32 -18.50
N LEU A 208 9.39 -4.13 -18.37
CA LEU A 208 10.65 -3.75 -19.01
C LEU A 208 11.86 -4.57 -18.48
N GLN A 209 11.83 -4.95 -17.21
CA GLN A 209 12.86 -5.84 -16.65
C GLN A 209 12.75 -7.25 -17.23
N ASP A 210 11.55 -7.81 -17.32
CA ASP A 210 11.31 -9.13 -17.90
C ASP A 210 11.72 -9.13 -19.38
N GLU A 211 11.37 -8.09 -20.15
CA GLU A 211 11.75 -7.93 -21.55
C GLU A 211 13.28 -7.81 -21.73
N ARG A 212 13.94 -7.03 -20.87
CA ARG A 212 15.42 -6.94 -20.84
C ARG A 212 16.05 -8.31 -20.61
N ASP A 213 15.55 -9.05 -19.63
CA ASP A 213 16.14 -10.34 -19.24
C ASP A 213 15.91 -11.41 -20.30
N GLU A 214 14.85 -11.29 -21.10
CA GLU A 214 14.62 -12.13 -22.30
C GLU A 214 15.55 -11.75 -23.45
N LEU A 215 15.72 -10.45 -23.74
CA LEU A 215 16.48 -9.97 -24.88
C LEU A 215 17.99 -10.02 -24.67
N LEU A 216 18.47 -9.79 -23.45
CA LEU A 216 19.91 -9.71 -23.17
C LEU A 216 20.68 -10.98 -23.57
N PRO A 217 20.24 -12.22 -23.26
CA PRO A 217 20.90 -13.44 -23.74
C PRO A 217 20.91 -13.57 -25.27
N LEU A 218 19.83 -13.13 -25.94
CA LEU A 218 19.74 -13.19 -27.41
C LEU A 218 20.72 -12.23 -28.08
N LEU A 219 20.89 -11.04 -27.52
CA LEU A 219 21.90 -10.07 -27.98
C LEU A 219 23.34 -10.60 -27.74
N MET A 220 23.61 -11.16 -26.59
CA MET A 220 24.94 -11.71 -26.26
C MET A 220 25.33 -12.90 -27.15
N ASN A 221 24.35 -13.68 -27.58
CA ASN A 221 24.57 -14.84 -28.48
C ASN A 221 24.54 -14.44 -29.95
N GLY A 222 24.39 -13.16 -30.30
CA GLY A 222 24.33 -12.69 -31.67
C GLY A 222 23.08 -13.14 -32.45
N GLN A 223 22.04 -13.57 -31.76
CA GLN A 223 20.77 -14.01 -32.34
C GLN A 223 19.85 -12.84 -32.73
N VAL A 224 20.10 -11.65 -32.17
CA VAL A 224 19.39 -10.41 -32.48
C VAL A 224 20.40 -9.30 -32.64
N SER A 225 20.22 -8.41 -33.62
CA SER A 225 21.02 -7.20 -33.78
C SER A 225 20.19 -5.96 -33.54
N VAL A 226 20.76 -5.00 -32.83
CA VAL A 226 20.15 -3.67 -32.69
C VAL A 226 20.51 -2.88 -33.95
N MET A 227 19.53 -2.62 -34.83
CA MET A 227 19.72 -1.66 -35.90
C MET A 227 19.76 -0.24 -35.28
N PRO A 228 20.79 0.58 -35.57
CA PRO A 228 20.73 1.98 -35.21
C PRO A 228 19.52 2.62 -35.92
N PRO A 229 18.84 3.60 -35.29
CA PRO A 229 17.76 4.32 -35.93
C PRO A 229 18.27 4.91 -37.24
N GLU A 230 17.53 4.71 -38.36
CA GLU A 230 17.84 5.34 -39.62
C GLU A 230 17.88 6.86 -39.42
N VAL A 231 19.06 7.43 -39.51
CA VAL A 231 19.22 8.89 -39.52
C VAL A 231 18.82 9.30 -40.94
N ASN A 232 17.59 9.76 -41.10
CA ASN A 232 17.18 10.44 -42.34
C ASN A 232 17.98 11.74 -42.43
N CYS A 233 19.12 11.64 -43.08
CA CYS A 233 19.88 12.81 -43.56
C CYS A 233 19.30 13.28 -44.90
N ASP A 234 18.08 13.81 -44.88
CA ASP A 234 17.59 14.67 -45.96
C ASP A 234 18.20 16.07 -45.76
N LEU A 235 19.48 16.19 -46.08
CA LEU A 235 20.08 17.47 -46.47
C LEU A 235 19.76 17.70 -47.93
N SER A 236 18.59 18.23 -48.23
CA SER A 236 18.34 18.86 -49.53
C SER A 236 19.15 20.15 -49.55
N HIS A 237 20.24 20.13 -50.30
CA HIS A 237 20.87 21.34 -50.81
C HIS A 237 19.97 21.91 -51.90
N ASP A 238 19.51 23.14 -51.71
CA ASP A 238 19.30 24.17 -52.74
C ASP A 238 19.52 25.57 -52.11
#